data_11256aecaaa7ad26278620bdd28a8ffe
#
_entry.id   11256aecaaa7ad26278620bdd28a8ffe
#
_cell.length_a   1.000
_cell.length_b   1.000
_cell.length_c   1.000
_cell.angle_alpha   90.00
_cell.angle_beta   90.00
_cell.angle_gamma   90.00
#
_symmetry.space_group_name_H-M   'P 1'
#
loop_
_entity.id
_entity.type
_entity.pdbx_description
1 polymer ?
#
loop_
_entity_poly.entity_id
_entity_poly.type
_entity_poly.pdbx_seq_one_letter_code
_entity_poly.pdbx_strand_id
1 'polypeptide(L)'
;MQNNQCPGCQGNRMVESSKNGIVQTCPLCSGSGRREPRVNRLPKTYVFGNASQIVLAVSAGAGVAGASSTPSLTIDGQYEFELVFLVASSNPGGTAGAWQDQIADSVPRNWQQAGVFIQSANRWGTAQRPFPVVAQVIFGVREVLTGVFQDMSGAANTIQPCFVGYDLHPDLG
;
A
#
# COMPACT_ATOMS: atom_id res chain seq x y z
N MET A 1 25.54 15.32 -18.81
CA MET A 1 25.78 14.28 -17.78
C MET A 1 25.73 14.95 -16.43
N GLN A 2 24.69 14.70 -15.64
CA GLN A 2 24.59 15.27 -14.28
C GLN A 2 25.60 14.59 -13.38
N ASN A 3 26.35 15.40 -12.63
CA ASN A 3 27.34 14.90 -11.68
C ASN A 3 26.63 14.37 -10.43
N ASN A 4 26.46 13.05 -10.33
CA ASN A 4 25.78 12.38 -9.22
C ASN A 4 26.62 12.31 -7.92
N GLN A 5 27.65 13.14 -7.80
CA GLN A 5 28.46 13.22 -6.58
C GLN A 5 27.70 13.94 -5.47
N CYS A 6 27.81 13.42 -4.25
CA CYS A 6 27.25 14.06 -3.08
C CYS A 6 27.88 15.43 -2.84
N PRO A 7 27.11 16.53 -2.78
CA PRO A 7 27.67 17.87 -2.62
C PRO A 7 28.34 18.10 -1.25
N GLY A 8 28.00 17.32 -0.23
CA GLY A 8 28.55 17.46 1.11
C GLY A 8 29.95 16.85 1.27
N CYS A 9 30.29 15.81 0.50
CA CYS A 9 31.58 15.15 0.58
C CYS A 9 32.29 15.02 -0.77
N GLN A 10 31.73 15.60 -1.81
CA GLN A 10 32.27 15.54 -3.18
C GLN A 10 32.69 14.12 -3.64
N GLY A 11 31.95 13.11 -3.18
CA GLY A 11 32.23 11.71 -3.48
C GLY A 11 33.17 10.98 -2.50
N ASN A 12 33.79 11.68 -1.56
CA ASN A 12 34.77 11.08 -0.61
C ASN A 12 34.13 10.22 0.49
N ARG A 13 32.81 10.16 0.56
CA ARG A 13 32.00 9.38 1.53
C ARG A 13 32.11 9.83 3.00
N MET A 14 33.17 10.54 3.35
CA MET A 14 33.49 11.02 4.71
C MET A 14 33.61 12.53 4.70
N VAL A 15 33.23 13.13 5.81
CA VAL A 15 33.40 14.59 6.05
C VAL A 15 34.14 14.80 7.36
N GLU A 16 34.99 15.81 7.43
CA GLU A 16 35.65 16.21 8.65
C GLU A 16 34.72 17.16 9.42
N SER A 17 34.47 16.87 10.69
CA SER A 17 33.71 17.73 11.56
C SER A 17 34.49 19.00 11.85
N SER A 18 33.95 20.15 11.47
CA SER A 18 34.58 21.47 11.69
C SER A 18 34.86 21.82 13.16
N LYS A 19 34.25 21.06 14.09
CA LYS A 19 34.38 21.32 15.52
C LYS A 19 35.49 20.52 16.21
N ASN A 20 35.77 19.31 15.76
CA ASN A 20 36.64 18.37 16.51
C ASN A 20 37.68 17.65 15.63
N GLY A 21 37.75 17.94 14.32
CA GLY A 21 38.65 17.22 13.40
C GLY A 21 38.31 15.74 13.23
N ILE A 22 37.16 15.29 13.72
CA ILE A 22 36.76 13.88 13.63
C ILE A 22 36.18 13.61 12.23
N VAL A 23 36.77 12.64 11.53
CA VAL A 23 36.25 12.17 10.25
C VAL A 23 35.04 11.28 10.51
N GLN A 24 33.91 11.66 9.95
CA GLN A 24 32.65 10.92 10.09
C GLN A 24 32.01 10.62 8.73
N THR A 25 31.14 9.63 8.69
CA THR A 25 30.34 9.33 7.51
C THR A 25 29.52 10.55 7.10
N CYS A 26 29.54 10.91 5.82
CA CYS A 26 28.78 12.04 5.32
C CYS A 26 27.27 11.84 5.56
N PRO A 27 26.61 12.75 6.30
CA PRO A 27 25.20 12.60 6.64
C PRO A 27 24.25 12.80 5.44
N LEU A 28 24.74 13.43 4.33
CA LEU A 28 23.92 13.68 3.14
C LEU A 28 23.87 12.50 2.17
N CYS A 29 24.76 11.53 2.30
CA CYS A 29 24.80 10.35 1.43
C CYS A 29 25.05 9.06 2.20
N SER A 30 24.98 9.11 3.53
CA SER A 30 25.18 7.94 4.40
C SER A 30 26.44 7.12 4.05
N GLY A 31 27.47 7.79 3.53
CA GLY A 31 28.73 7.16 3.12
C GLY A 31 28.72 6.53 1.72
N SER A 32 27.66 6.66 0.93
CA SER A 32 27.63 6.13 -0.46
C SER A 32 28.53 6.94 -1.42
N GLY A 33 28.85 8.18 -1.08
CA GLY A 33 29.56 9.12 -1.95
C GLY A 33 28.71 9.68 -3.09
N ARG A 34 27.50 9.22 -3.24
CA ARG A 34 26.53 9.66 -4.25
C ARG A 34 25.38 10.36 -3.56
N ARG A 35 24.77 11.33 -4.24
CA ARG A 35 23.51 11.90 -3.79
C ARG A 35 22.46 10.81 -3.88
N GLU A 36 21.88 10.41 -2.75
CA GLU A 36 20.72 9.55 -2.80
C GLU A 36 19.59 10.29 -3.53
N PRO A 37 18.94 9.66 -4.51
CA PRO A 37 17.82 10.27 -5.17
C PRO A 37 16.75 10.55 -4.11
N ARG A 38 16.41 11.83 -3.93
CA ARG A 38 15.28 12.19 -3.10
C ARG A 38 14.02 11.72 -3.80
N VAL A 39 13.18 11.05 -3.06
CA VAL A 39 11.88 10.61 -3.56
C VAL A 39 10.83 11.52 -2.92
N ASN A 40 10.11 12.25 -3.76
CA ASN A 40 8.96 13.02 -3.32
C ASN A 40 7.78 12.06 -3.14
N ARG A 41 7.21 12.05 -1.93
CA ARG A 41 6.06 11.23 -1.57
C ARG A 41 4.79 12.05 -1.73
N LEU A 42 3.98 11.73 -2.72
CA LEU A 42 2.69 12.37 -2.92
C LEU A 42 1.56 11.45 -2.43
N PRO A 43 0.69 11.93 -1.53
CA PRO A 43 -0.42 11.13 -1.03
C PRO A 43 -1.28 10.58 -2.15
N LYS A 44 -1.57 9.29 -2.11
CA LYS A 44 -2.38 8.59 -3.10
C LYS A 44 -3.27 7.56 -2.46
N THR A 45 -4.44 7.36 -3.03
CA THR A 45 -5.36 6.29 -2.65
C THR A 45 -5.74 5.51 -3.89
N TYR A 46 -5.56 4.20 -3.82
CA TYR A 46 -6.02 3.25 -4.83
C TYR A 46 -7.21 2.48 -4.29
N VAL A 47 -8.23 2.32 -5.13
CA VAL A 47 -9.51 1.70 -4.76
C VAL A 47 -9.73 0.45 -5.62
N PHE A 48 -10.08 -0.67 -4.99
CA PHE A 48 -10.50 -1.86 -5.72
C PHE A 48 -11.78 -1.57 -6.50
N GLY A 49 -11.87 -2.06 -7.73
CA GLY A 49 -13.03 -1.86 -8.58
C GLY A 49 -13.13 -0.48 -9.24
N ASN A 50 -12.01 0.25 -9.41
CA ASN A 50 -11.93 1.54 -10.12
C ASN A 50 -12.89 2.61 -9.58
N ALA A 51 -12.78 2.90 -8.28
CA ALA A 51 -13.56 3.92 -7.54
C ALA A 51 -15.06 3.63 -7.39
N SER A 52 -15.59 2.58 -8.01
CA SER A 52 -16.95 2.13 -7.77
C SER A 52 -17.03 1.33 -6.48
N GLN A 53 -18.15 1.44 -5.78
CA GLN A 53 -18.42 0.54 -4.66
C GLN A 53 -18.61 -0.89 -5.19
N ILE A 54 -18.05 -1.86 -4.46
CA ILE A 54 -18.23 -3.28 -4.77
C ILE A 54 -19.51 -3.74 -4.07
N VAL A 55 -20.49 -4.15 -4.86
CA VAL A 55 -21.70 -4.79 -4.33
C VAL A 55 -21.40 -6.28 -4.13
N LEU A 56 -21.52 -6.75 -2.90
CA LEU A 56 -21.34 -8.15 -2.57
C LEU A 56 -22.66 -8.91 -2.76
N ALA A 57 -22.58 -10.09 -3.34
CA ALA A 57 -23.73 -10.99 -3.40
C ALA A 57 -24.12 -11.42 -1.98
N VAL A 58 -25.40 -11.28 -1.66
CA VAL A 58 -25.93 -11.62 -0.33
C VAL A 58 -25.66 -13.10 -0.04
N SER A 59 -25.09 -13.38 1.11
CA SER A 59 -24.85 -14.73 1.59
C SER A 59 -26.16 -15.36 2.11
N ALA A 60 -26.19 -16.68 2.21
CA ALA A 60 -27.37 -17.43 2.67
C ALA A 60 -27.72 -17.19 4.14
N GLY A 61 -26.80 -16.60 4.92
CA GLY A 61 -26.98 -16.28 6.33
C GLY A 61 -25.70 -15.74 6.96
N ALA A 62 -25.79 -15.28 8.19
CA ALA A 62 -24.64 -14.79 8.94
C ALA A 62 -23.60 -15.88 9.13
N GLY A 63 -22.34 -15.59 8.81
CA GLY A 63 -21.23 -16.55 8.89
C GLY A 63 -21.11 -17.52 7.70
N VAL A 64 -22.02 -17.46 6.72
CA VAL A 64 -21.97 -18.25 5.49
C VAL A 64 -21.42 -17.39 4.38
N ALA A 65 -20.42 -17.86 3.63
CA ALA A 65 -19.84 -17.09 2.55
C ALA A 65 -20.83 -16.95 1.36
N GLY A 66 -21.00 -15.73 0.88
CA GLY A 66 -21.73 -15.42 -0.34
C GLY A 66 -20.88 -15.71 -1.59
N ALA A 67 -21.45 -15.48 -2.77
CA ALA A 67 -20.69 -15.57 -4.01
C ALA A 67 -19.56 -14.54 -4.05
N SER A 68 -18.43 -14.92 -4.65
CA SER A 68 -17.25 -14.07 -4.76
C SER A 68 -17.45 -12.91 -5.75
N SER A 69 -17.03 -11.72 -5.36
CA SER A 69 -16.79 -10.59 -6.25
C SER A 69 -15.28 -10.42 -6.42
N THR A 70 -14.79 -10.29 -7.65
CA THR A 70 -13.35 -10.31 -7.96
C THR A 70 -12.86 -9.03 -8.66
N PRO A 71 -12.96 -7.87 -8.01
CA PRO A 71 -12.42 -6.64 -8.60
C PRO A 71 -10.90 -6.63 -8.60
N SER A 72 -10.33 -5.93 -9.58
CA SER A 72 -8.90 -5.62 -9.62
C SER A 72 -8.62 -4.19 -9.19
N LEU A 73 -7.36 -3.96 -8.81
CA LEU A 73 -6.76 -2.66 -8.59
C LEU A 73 -5.46 -2.63 -9.39
N THR A 74 -5.26 -1.59 -10.19
CA THR A 74 -4.02 -1.41 -10.95
C THR A 74 -3.29 -0.17 -10.42
N ILE A 75 -2.03 -0.34 -10.10
CA ILE A 75 -1.16 0.78 -9.74
C ILE A 75 -0.91 1.63 -10.98
N ASP A 76 -0.85 2.94 -10.82
CA ASP A 76 -0.61 3.89 -11.90
C ASP A 76 0.62 3.50 -12.76
N GLY A 77 0.55 3.82 -14.05
CA GLY A 77 1.61 3.48 -15.00
C GLY A 77 2.84 4.39 -14.94
N GLN A 78 2.89 5.36 -14.03
CA GLN A 78 3.95 6.37 -13.97
C GLN A 78 4.90 6.21 -12.79
N TYR A 79 4.38 5.86 -11.61
CA TYR A 79 5.14 5.86 -10.36
C TYR A 79 4.94 4.58 -9.57
N GLU A 80 5.95 4.20 -8.79
CA GLU A 80 5.81 3.18 -7.76
C GLU A 80 4.93 3.72 -6.63
N PHE A 81 4.25 2.81 -5.93
CA PHE A 81 3.37 3.17 -4.81
C PHE A 81 3.80 2.49 -3.52
N GLU A 82 4.07 3.27 -2.49
CA GLU A 82 4.32 2.78 -1.14
C GLU A 82 3.02 2.70 -0.35
N LEU A 83 2.63 1.49 0.04
CA LEU A 83 1.44 1.24 0.84
C LEU A 83 1.72 1.54 2.32
N VAL A 84 0.86 2.32 2.96
CA VAL A 84 0.97 2.67 4.39
C VAL A 84 -0.21 2.14 5.18
N PHE A 85 -1.43 2.22 4.63
CA PHE A 85 -2.64 1.82 5.32
C PHE A 85 -3.58 1.02 4.42
N LEU A 86 -4.31 0.11 5.06
CA LEU A 86 -5.47 -0.59 4.51
C LEU A 86 -6.72 0.01 5.14
N VAL A 87 -7.63 0.51 4.31
CA VAL A 87 -8.86 1.15 4.76
C VAL A 87 -10.04 0.59 3.96
N ALA A 88 -11.13 0.32 4.63
CA ALA A 88 -12.37 0.00 3.93
C ALA A 88 -13.56 0.72 4.56
N SER A 89 -14.49 1.15 3.71
CA SER A 89 -15.84 1.49 4.12
C SER A 89 -16.79 0.35 3.75
N SER A 90 -17.81 0.18 4.54
CA SER A 90 -18.92 -0.71 4.21
C SER A 90 -20.23 0.02 4.48
N ASN A 91 -21.20 -0.18 3.61
CA ASN A 91 -22.57 0.26 3.82
C ASN A 91 -23.45 -0.98 3.93
N PRO A 92 -23.58 -1.55 5.12
CA PRO A 92 -24.34 -2.76 5.33
C PRO A 92 -25.82 -2.47 5.39
N GLY A 93 -26.58 -3.28 4.67
CA GLY A 93 -28.03 -3.38 4.91
C GLY A 93 -28.38 -4.18 6.16
N GLY A 94 -27.37 -4.63 6.92
CA GLY A 94 -27.52 -5.49 8.10
C GLY A 94 -26.35 -5.34 9.07
N THR A 95 -25.80 -6.44 9.56
CA THR A 95 -24.67 -6.44 10.52
C THR A 95 -23.41 -5.88 9.87
N ALA A 96 -22.94 -4.75 10.37
CA ALA A 96 -21.82 -4.00 9.81
C ALA A 96 -20.56 -4.87 9.70
N GLY A 97 -19.91 -4.79 8.54
CA GLY A 97 -18.53 -5.25 8.35
C GLY A 97 -18.30 -6.75 8.29
N ALA A 98 -19.34 -7.57 8.18
CA ALA A 98 -19.17 -9.01 8.03
C ALA A 98 -18.93 -9.40 6.57
N TRP A 99 -17.71 -9.27 6.13
CA TRP A 99 -17.21 -9.76 4.87
C TRP A 99 -15.78 -10.28 5.02
N GLN A 100 -15.34 -11.08 4.09
CA GLN A 100 -13.99 -11.64 4.06
C GLN A 100 -13.36 -11.46 2.69
N ASP A 101 -12.02 -11.51 2.66
CA ASP A 101 -11.27 -11.30 1.43
C ASP A 101 -10.04 -12.18 1.29
N GLN A 102 -9.61 -12.33 0.06
CA GLN A 102 -8.28 -12.76 -0.34
C GLN A 102 -7.70 -11.70 -1.29
N ILE A 103 -6.42 -11.43 -1.18
CA ILE A 103 -5.69 -10.56 -2.11
C ILE A 103 -4.64 -11.42 -2.81
N ALA A 104 -4.65 -11.38 -4.13
CA ALA A 104 -3.61 -11.91 -5.00
C ALA A 104 -2.97 -10.76 -5.77
N ASP A 105 -1.72 -10.90 -6.08
CA ASP A 105 -0.93 -9.84 -6.71
C ASP A 105 -0.09 -10.45 -7.86
N SER A 106 0.18 -9.66 -8.88
CA SER A 106 0.96 -10.08 -10.05
C SER A 106 2.43 -10.37 -9.71
N VAL A 107 2.90 -9.81 -8.60
CA VAL A 107 4.20 -10.12 -7.99
C VAL A 107 3.93 -10.94 -6.73
N PRO A 108 4.50 -12.14 -6.56
CA PRO A 108 4.15 -13.01 -5.44
C PRO A 108 4.50 -12.38 -4.09
N ARG A 109 3.51 -11.78 -3.42
CA ARG A 109 3.59 -11.35 -2.02
C ARG A 109 2.67 -12.22 -1.19
N ASN A 110 3.09 -12.57 0.00
CA ASN A 110 2.30 -13.40 0.92
C ASN A 110 1.31 -12.54 1.72
N TRP A 111 0.21 -12.11 1.09
CA TRP A 111 -0.87 -11.35 1.74
C TRP A 111 -1.60 -12.18 2.80
N GLN A 112 -1.72 -13.46 2.57
CA GLN A 112 -2.30 -14.47 3.44
C GLN A 112 -1.81 -15.86 3.02
N GLN A 113 -2.06 -16.85 3.86
CA GLN A 113 -1.84 -18.24 3.48
C GLN A 113 -2.73 -18.60 2.28
N ALA A 114 -2.19 -19.34 1.32
CA ALA A 114 -2.90 -19.73 0.10
C ALA A 114 -4.25 -20.40 0.41
N GLY A 115 -5.31 -19.95 -0.24
CA GLY A 115 -6.66 -20.47 -0.05
C GLY A 115 -7.38 -20.00 1.21
N VAL A 116 -6.73 -19.17 2.06
CA VAL A 116 -7.35 -18.68 3.30
C VAL A 116 -7.97 -17.29 3.05
N PHE A 117 -9.25 -17.16 3.42
CA PHE A 117 -9.92 -15.86 3.50
C PHE A 117 -9.64 -15.20 4.84
N ILE A 118 -9.42 -13.90 4.84
CA ILE A 118 -9.27 -13.08 6.03
C ILE A 118 -10.54 -12.28 6.27
N GLN A 119 -11.05 -12.32 7.49
CA GLN A 119 -12.19 -11.47 7.85
C GLN A 119 -11.78 -10.00 7.82
N SER A 120 -12.67 -9.15 7.31
CA SER A 120 -12.41 -7.72 7.14
C SER A 120 -11.91 -7.03 8.41
N ALA A 121 -12.45 -7.35 9.57
CA ALA A 121 -12.04 -6.80 10.85
C ALA A 121 -10.58 -7.08 11.23
N ASN A 122 -9.95 -8.10 10.62
CA ASN A 122 -8.56 -8.49 10.88
C ASN A 122 -7.56 -7.91 9.88
N ARG A 123 -8.02 -7.28 8.80
CA ARG A 123 -7.17 -6.71 7.76
C ARG A 123 -7.43 -5.25 7.49
N TRP A 124 -8.66 -4.81 7.56
CA TRP A 124 -9.07 -3.49 7.11
C TRP A 124 -9.42 -2.58 8.29
N GLY A 125 -8.90 -1.37 8.25
CA GLY A 125 -9.31 -0.32 9.16
C GLY A 125 -10.44 0.53 8.57
N THR A 126 -10.86 1.54 9.33
CA THR A 126 -11.77 2.60 8.86
C THR A 126 -10.98 3.89 8.58
N ALA A 127 -11.62 4.89 7.98
CA ALA A 127 -11.00 6.20 7.78
C ALA A 127 -10.54 6.85 9.09
N GLN A 128 -11.24 6.57 10.21
CA GLN A 128 -10.89 7.08 11.54
C GLN A 128 -9.83 6.23 12.26
N ARG A 129 -9.74 4.96 11.91
CA ARG A 129 -8.80 3.98 12.47
C ARG A 129 -8.23 3.10 11.37
N PRO A 130 -7.34 3.65 10.54
CA PRO A 130 -6.74 2.90 9.43
C PRO A 130 -5.89 1.75 9.98
N PHE A 131 -5.88 0.63 9.26
CA PHE A 131 -5.02 -0.51 9.62
C PHE A 131 -3.62 -0.26 9.06
N PRO A 132 -2.58 -0.09 9.90
CA PRO A 132 -1.24 0.21 9.44
C PRO A 132 -0.57 -1.02 8.84
N VAL A 133 0.19 -0.82 7.76
CA VAL A 133 1.06 -1.84 7.18
C VAL A 133 2.42 -1.74 7.88
N VAL A 134 2.78 -2.77 8.66
CA VAL A 134 3.99 -2.74 9.52
C VAL A 134 5.29 -2.94 8.73
N ALA A 135 5.24 -3.61 7.58
CA ALA A 135 6.38 -3.78 6.71
C ALA A 135 6.28 -2.83 5.52
N GLN A 136 7.42 -2.33 5.03
CA GLN A 136 7.41 -1.54 3.80
C GLN A 136 6.96 -2.41 2.63
N VAL A 137 5.89 -2.01 1.99
CA VAL A 137 5.36 -2.64 0.77
C VAL A 137 5.35 -1.60 -0.34
N ILE A 138 6.17 -1.85 -1.36
CA ILE A 138 6.23 -1.01 -2.56
C ILE A 138 5.69 -1.82 -3.73
N PHE A 139 4.76 -1.24 -4.45
CA PHE A 139 4.21 -1.77 -5.68
C PHE A 139 4.90 -1.12 -6.87
N GLY A 140 5.25 -1.92 -7.86
CA GLY A 140 5.78 -1.44 -9.13
C GLY A 140 4.71 -0.75 -9.97
N VAL A 141 5.16 0.00 -10.96
CA VAL A 141 4.27 0.62 -11.96
C VAL A 141 3.48 -0.45 -12.72
N ARG A 142 2.19 -0.20 -12.94
CA ARG A 142 1.25 -1.13 -13.61
C ARG A 142 1.06 -2.48 -12.93
N GLU A 143 1.49 -2.60 -11.69
CA GLU A 143 1.25 -3.81 -10.92
C GLU A 143 -0.25 -3.98 -10.68
N VAL A 144 -0.75 -5.20 -10.83
CA VAL A 144 -2.17 -5.53 -10.72
C VAL A 144 -2.39 -6.40 -9.50
N LEU A 145 -3.34 -5.99 -8.68
CA LEU A 145 -3.85 -6.78 -7.57
C LEU A 145 -5.26 -7.22 -7.87
N THR A 146 -5.59 -8.44 -7.50
CA THR A 146 -6.95 -8.98 -7.57
C THR A 146 -7.43 -9.26 -6.16
N GLY A 147 -8.55 -8.65 -5.79
CA GLY A 147 -9.23 -8.97 -4.54
C GLY A 147 -10.37 -9.95 -4.81
N VAL A 148 -10.55 -10.93 -3.93
CA VAL A 148 -11.72 -11.80 -3.92
C VAL A 148 -12.48 -11.49 -2.65
N PHE A 149 -13.69 -10.93 -2.78
CA PHE A 149 -14.49 -10.46 -1.65
C PHE A 149 -15.78 -11.23 -1.56
N GLN A 150 -16.18 -11.61 -0.36
CA GLN A 150 -17.41 -12.37 -0.10
C GLN A 150 -18.18 -11.77 1.08
N ASP A 151 -19.49 -11.62 0.94
CA ASP A 151 -20.36 -11.27 2.06
C ASP A 151 -20.45 -12.42 3.07
N MET A 152 -20.49 -12.08 4.34
CA MET A 152 -20.66 -12.96 5.48
C MET A 152 -21.83 -12.52 6.39
N SER A 153 -22.56 -11.48 5.99
CA SER A 153 -23.57 -10.84 6.83
C SER A 153 -24.96 -11.47 6.70
N GLY A 154 -25.26 -12.08 5.55
CA GLY A 154 -26.60 -12.52 5.18
C GLY A 154 -27.52 -11.37 4.75
N ALA A 155 -26.97 -10.17 4.52
CA ALA A 155 -27.70 -8.99 4.08
C ALA A 155 -26.96 -8.31 2.90
N ALA A 156 -27.68 -7.43 2.18
CA ALA A 156 -27.06 -6.63 1.13
C ALA A 156 -25.92 -5.79 1.70
N ASN A 157 -24.74 -5.92 1.12
CA ASN A 157 -23.52 -5.27 1.58
C ASN A 157 -22.77 -4.64 0.42
N THR A 158 -22.31 -3.41 0.62
CA THR A 158 -21.51 -2.67 -0.35
C THR A 158 -20.21 -2.23 0.33
N ILE A 159 -19.09 -2.55 -0.27
CA ILE A 159 -17.79 -2.25 0.30
C ILE A 159 -16.94 -1.39 -0.63
N GLN A 160 -15.98 -0.65 -0.06
CA GLN A 160 -14.97 0.09 -0.80
C GLN A 160 -13.61 -0.10 -0.11
N PRO A 161 -12.88 -1.16 -0.44
CA PRO A 161 -11.53 -1.38 0.07
C PRO A 161 -10.53 -0.49 -0.66
N CYS A 162 -9.65 0.16 0.11
CA CYS A 162 -8.68 1.13 -0.38
C CYS A 162 -7.29 0.85 0.16
N PHE A 163 -6.28 1.03 -0.69
CA PHE A 163 -4.89 1.16 -0.32
C PHE A 163 -4.53 2.63 -0.23
N VAL A 164 -4.04 3.07 0.92
CA VAL A 164 -3.66 4.45 1.17
C VAL A 164 -2.16 4.52 1.40
N GLY A 165 -1.50 5.45 0.72
CA GLY A 165 -0.04 5.57 0.80
C GLY A 165 0.49 6.73 -0.02
N TYR A 166 1.61 6.51 -0.69
CA TYR A 166 2.31 7.55 -1.44
C TYR A 166 2.78 7.05 -2.80
N ASP A 167 2.53 7.83 -3.85
CA ASP A 167 3.26 7.69 -5.10
C ASP A 167 4.69 8.21 -4.92
N LEU A 168 5.66 7.43 -5.38
CA LEU A 168 7.08 7.70 -5.21
C LEU A 168 7.62 8.41 -6.47
N HIS A 169 7.62 9.73 -6.44
CA HIS A 169 8.13 10.54 -7.54
C HIS A 169 9.65 10.71 -7.42
N PRO A 170 10.44 10.39 -8.45
CA PRO A 170 11.85 10.74 -8.44
C PRO A 170 12.01 12.26 -8.36
N ASP A 171 12.94 12.70 -7.51
CA ASP A 171 13.31 14.12 -7.46
C ASP A 171 13.98 14.50 -8.80
N LEU A 172 13.34 15.33 -9.56
CA LEU A 172 13.84 15.85 -10.84
C LEU A 172 14.83 17.01 -10.65
N GLY A 173 15.27 17.25 -9.41
CA GLY A 173 16.19 18.24 -8.86
C GLY A 173 16.93 19.19 -9.74
#